data_60a2cbb26abc7d3131bd66e007672061
#
_entry.id   60a2cbb26abc7d3131bd66e007672061
#
_cell.length_a   1.000
_cell.length_b   1.000
_cell.length_c   1.000
_cell.angle_alpha   90.00
_cell.angle_beta   90.00
_cell.angle_gamma   90.00
#
_symmetry.space_group_name_H-M   'P 1'
#
loop_
_entity.id
_entity.type
_entity.pdbx_description
1 polymer ?
#
loop_
_entity_poly.entity_id
_entity_poly.type
_entity_poly.pdbx_seq_one_letter_code
_entity_poly.pdbx_strand_id
1 'polypeptide(L)'
;LAGFFPHLEALKKEREFVLCGDINIAHQQIDLKNWRSNQKNSGFLPEERAWMTRLLHAGTEGAGLVDVYRKLQPDTTDSAYTWWSNRGQAYANNVGWRLDYHLATPAIAALARTEEIYKTIKFSDHAPITVDYDFTL
;
A
#
# COMPACT_ATOMS: atom_id res chain seq x y z
N LEU A 1 1.27 -4.12 -16.78
CA LEU A 1 1.69 -4.78 -15.52
C LEU A 1 2.71 -5.90 -15.73
N ALA A 2 2.66 -6.57 -16.91
CA ALA A 2 3.56 -7.70 -17.16
C ALA A 2 5.04 -7.31 -17.14
N GLY A 3 5.40 -6.11 -17.59
CA GLY A 3 6.78 -5.63 -17.59
C GLY A 3 7.31 -5.18 -16.24
N PHE A 4 6.42 -4.99 -15.25
CA PHE A 4 6.79 -4.47 -13.94
C PHE A 4 7.59 -5.49 -13.11
N PHE A 5 7.18 -6.75 -13.13
CA PHE A 5 7.84 -7.79 -12.34
C PHE A 5 9.29 -8.06 -12.77
N PRO A 6 9.61 -8.20 -14.07
CA PRO A 6 11.01 -8.33 -14.48
C PRO A 6 11.88 -7.15 -14.05
N HIS A 7 11.33 -5.92 -14.10
CA HIS A 7 12.04 -4.74 -13.64
C HIS A 7 12.35 -4.79 -12.14
N LEU A 8 11.37 -5.19 -11.31
CA LEU A 8 11.56 -5.35 -9.88
C LEU A 8 12.59 -6.43 -9.55
N GLU A 9 12.55 -7.57 -10.26
CA GLU A 9 13.52 -8.63 -10.06
C GLU A 9 14.94 -8.18 -10.36
N ALA A 10 15.12 -7.40 -11.44
CA ALA A 10 16.43 -6.84 -11.79
C ALA A 10 16.93 -5.90 -10.69
N LEU A 11 16.07 -5.03 -10.18
CA LEU A 11 16.43 -4.12 -9.07
C LEU A 11 16.82 -4.87 -7.81
N LYS A 12 16.07 -5.92 -7.45
CA LYS A 12 16.36 -6.72 -6.25
C LYS A 12 17.72 -7.39 -6.30
N LYS A 13 18.18 -7.78 -7.47
CA LYS A 13 19.50 -8.40 -7.64
C LYS A 13 20.63 -7.40 -7.42
N GLU A 14 20.36 -6.12 -7.65
CA GLU A 14 21.38 -5.08 -7.61
C GLU A 14 21.43 -4.32 -6.28
N ARG A 15 20.28 -4.16 -5.62
CA ARG A 15 20.18 -3.30 -4.45
C ARG A 15 18.91 -3.56 -3.62
N GLU A 16 18.97 -3.10 -2.37
CA GLU A 16 17.76 -2.92 -1.56
C GLU A 16 17.05 -1.64 -1.99
N PHE A 17 15.71 -1.62 -1.91
CA PHE A 17 14.96 -0.45 -2.30
C PHE A 17 13.61 -0.34 -1.59
N VAL A 18 13.02 0.86 -1.64
CA VAL A 18 11.64 1.13 -1.24
C VAL A 18 10.92 1.72 -2.45
N LEU A 19 9.79 1.10 -2.80
CA LEU A 19 8.89 1.61 -3.82
C LEU A 19 7.73 2.32 -3.11
N CYS A 20 7.61 3.62 -3.32
CA CYS A 20 6.58 4.44 -2.68
C CYS A 20 5.64 4.99 -3.73
N GLY A 21 4.36 5.09 -3.40
CA GLY A 21 3.42 5.81 -4.23
C GLY A 21 2.03 5.24 -4.24
N ASP A 22 1.24 5.80 -5.15
CA ASP A 22 -0.14 5.44 -5.38
C ASP A 22 -0.20 4.23 -6.32
N ILE A 23 -0.61 3.10 -5.77
CA ILE A 23 -0.79 1.86 -6.54
C ILE A 23 -2.22 1.76 -7.06
N ASN A 24 -3.16 2.51 -6.47
CA ASN A 24 -4.59 2.50 -6.81
C ASN A 24 -5.28 1.15 -6.62
N ILE A 25 -4.76 0.31 -5.73
CA ILE A 25 -5.35 -0.98 -5.39
C ILE A 25 -5.42 -1.11 -3.88
N ALA A 26 -6.60 -1.40 -3.33
CA ALA A 26 -6.74 -1.85 -1.95
C ALA A 26 -6.54 -3.36 -1.93
N HIS A 27 -5.59 -3.84 -1.13
CA HIS A 27 -5.18 -5.25 -1.18
C HIS A 27 -6.20 -6.19 -0.53
N GLN A 28 -6.60 -5.89 0.71
CA GLN A 28 -7.45 -6.74 1.51
C GLN A 28 -8.75 -6.03 1.92
N GLN A 29 -9.69 -6.78 2.47
CA GLN A 29 -10.97 -6.23 2.92
C GLN A 29 -10.81 -5.11 3.96
N ILE A 30 -9.82 -5.20 4.82
CA ILE A 30 -9.57 -4.17 5.83
C ILE A 30 -8.99 -2.87 5.25
N ASP A 31 -8.66 -2.87 3.98
CA ASP A 31 -8.02 -1.73 3.31
C ASP A 31 -9.02 -0.75 2.70
N LEU A 32 -10.34 -1.02 2.83
CA LEU A 32 -11.36 -0.06 2.40
C LEU A 32 -12.64 -0.24 3.22
N LYS A 33 -13.38 0.85 3.39
CA LYS A 33 -14.59 0.86 4.24
C LYS A 33 -15.70 -0.02 3.67
N ASN A 34 -16.00 0.12 2.39
CA ASN A 34 -17.15 -0.54 1.74
C ASN A 34 -16.71 -1.66 0.80
N TRP A 35 -15.89 -2.59 1.31
CA TRP A 35 -15.31 -3.64 0.47
C TRP A 35 -16.37 -4.52 -0.24
N ARG A 36 -17.50 -4.77 0.43
CA ARG A 36 -18.54 -5.65 -0.14
C ARG A 36 -19.14 -5.10 -1.43
N SER A 37 -19.42 -3.80 -1.46
CA SER A 37 -20.02 -3.15 -2.62
C SER A 37 -19.00 -2.80 -3.71
N ASN A 38 -17.71 -2.93 -3.42
CA ASN A 38 -16.65 -2.53 -4.34
C ASN A 38 -15.91 -3.69 -5.00
N GLN A 39 -16.36 -4.93 -4.82
CA GLN A 39 -15.66 -6.11 -5.35
C GLN A 39 -15.60 -6.18 -6.87
N LYS A 40 -16.45 -5.42 -7.56
CA LYS A 40 -16.48 -5.35 -9.03
C LYS A 40 -16.00 -3.99 -9.54
N ASN A 41 -15.46 -3.15 -8.67
CA ASN A 41 -15.03 -1.81 -9.00
C ASN A 41 -13.52 -1.72 -9.09
N SER A 42 -13.02 -0.86 -9.98
CA SER A 42 -11.59 -0.57 -10.10
C SER A 42 -11.01 -0.16 -8.74
N GLY A 43 -9.84 -0.71 -8.41
CA GLY A 43 -9.19 -0.53 -7.12
C GLY A 43 -9.39 -1.72 -6.18
N PHE A 44 -10.40 -2.57 -6.41
CA PHE A 44 -10.64 -3.75 -5.59
C PHE A 44 -11.10 -4.96 -6.41
N LEU A 45 -10.76 -4.99 -7.69
CA LEU A 45 -11.06 -6.13 -8.55
C LEU A 45 -10.25 -7.35 -8.12
N PRO A 46 -10.77 -8.58 -8.28
CA PRO A 46 -10.04 -9.79 -7.91
C PRO A 46 -8.66 -9.89 -8.56
N GLU A 47 -8.53 -9.55 -9.83
CA GLU A 47 -7.24 -9.58 -10.55
C GLU A 47 -6.27 -8.53 -10.04
N GLU A 48 -6.75 -7.38 -9.62
CA GLU A 48 -5.90 -6.33 -9.02
C GLU A 48 -5.37 -6.79 -7.66
N ARG A 49 -6.23 -7.35 -6.84
CA ARG A 49 -5.84 -7.89 -5.53
C ARG A 49 -4.85 -9.04 -5.67
N ALA A 50 -5.06 -9.90 -6.66
CA ALA A 50 -4.14 -11.00 -6.96
C ALA A 50 -2.76 -10.46 -7.38
N TRP A 51 -2.73 -9.39 -8.16
CA TRP A 51 -1.48 -8.75 -8.57
C TRP A 51 -0.73 -8.18 -7.35
N MET A 52 -1.42 -7.54 -6.42
CA MET A 52 -0.83 -7.07 -5.15
C MET A 52 -0.28 -8.24 -4.33
N THR A 53 -1.03 -9.32 -4.23
CA THR A 53 -0.57 -10.53 -3.53
C THR A 53 0.72 -11.04 -4.14
N ARG A 54 0.83 -11.03 -5.46
CA ARG A 54 2.04 -11.45 -6.16
C ARG A 54 3.23 -10.54 -5.87
N LEU A 55 3.02 -9.23 -5.78
CA LEU A 55 4.08 -8.30 -5.37
C LEU A 55 4.65 -8.65 -4.00
N LEU A 56 3.80 -9.10 -3.09
CA LEU A 56 4.16 -9.36 -1.69
C LEU A 56 4.58 -10.81 -1.44
N HIS A 57 4.37 -11.69 -2.41
CA HIS A 57 4.68 -13.11 -2.25
C HIS A 57 6.18 -13.37 -2.33
N ALA A 58 6.73 -14.03 -1.30
CA ALA A 58 8.12 -14.47 -1.31
C ALA A 58 8.22 -15.77 -2.09
N GLY A 59 9.16 -15.87 -3.02
CA GLY A 59 9.36 -17.07 -3.83
C GLY A 59 9.61 -16.74 -5.29
N THR A 60 9.65 -17.75 -6.13
CA THR A 60 10.02 -17.61 -7.54
C THR A 60 8.95 -16.93 -8.39
N GLU A 61 7.69 -16.96 -7.95
CA GLU A 61 6.58 -16.41 -8.72
C GLU A 61 6.13 -15.04 -8.22
N GLY A 62 6.75 -14.51 -7.17
CA GLY A 62 6.42 -13.21 -6.60
C GLY A 62 7.61 -12.30 -6.49
N ALA A 63 7.37 -11.02 -6.23
CA ALA A 63 8.43 -10.04 -6.06
C ALA A 63 9.03 -10.03 -4.65
N GLY A 64 8.32 -10.60 -3.66
CA GLY A 64 8.81 -10.70 -2.29
C GLY A 64 8.98 -9.36 -1.58
N LEU A 65 8.23 -8.33 -1.98
CA LEU A 65 8.24 -7.05 -1.30
C LEU A 65 7.40 -7.10 -0.03
N VAL A 66 7.65 -6.19 0.88
CA VAL A 66 6.92 -6.08 2.14
C VAL A 66 6.07 -4.81 2.12
N ASP A 67 4.79 -4.93 2.44
CA ASP A 67 3.89 -3.81 2.68
C ASP A 67 4.23 -3.23 4.05
N VAL A 68 5.03 -2.18 4.07
CA VAL A 68 5.64 -1.67 5.31
C VAL A 68 4.60 -1.17 6.29
N TYR A 69 3.61 -0.40 5.82
CA TYR A 69 2.55 0.08 6.71
C TYR A 69 1.83 -1.09 7.37
N ARG A 70 1.44 -2.10 6.58
CA ARG A 70 0.69 -3.24 7.12
C ARG A 70 1.53 -4.12 8.03
N LYS A 71 2.86 -4.17 7.80
CA LYS A 71 3.78 -4.84 8.72
C LYS A 71 3.80 -4.17 10.09
N LEU A 72 3.80 -2.83 10.12
CA LEU A 72 3.81 -2.06 11.36
C LEU A 72 2.42 -2.01 12.03
N GLN A 73 1.35 -2.07 11.23
CA GLN A 73 -0.03 -1.97 11.70
C GLN A 73 -0.88 -3.08 11.07
N PRO A 74 -0.73 -4.34 11.52
CA PRO A 74 -1.35 -5.48 10.83
C PRO A 74 -2.87 -5.49 10.83
N ASP A 75 -3.50 -4.86 11.83
CA ASP A 75 -4.94 -5.00 12.05
C ASP A 75 -5.73 -3.69 11.91
N THR A 76 -5.08 -2.58 11.56
CA THR A 76 -5.79 -1.30 11.45
C THR A 76 -6.75 -1.28 10.28
N THR A 77 -7.92 -0.68 10.48
CA THR A 77 -8.94 -0.50 9.45
C THR A 77 -9.12 0.99 9.16
N ASP A 78 -9.99 1.66 9.87
CA ASP A 78 -10.40 3.04 9.60
C ASP A 78 -9.27 4.07 9.68
N SER A 79 -8.22 3.80 10.44
CA SER A 79 -7.06 4.69 10.56
C SER A 79 -6.06 4.53 9.41
N ALA A 80 -6.22 3.49 8.59
CA ALA A 80 -5.26 3.13 7.54
C ALA A 80 -5.54 3.76 6.18
N TYR A 81 -6.65 4.42 6.00
CA TYR A 81 -7.04 4.93 4.68
C TYR A 81 -6.15 6.11 4.24
N THR A 82 -5.84 6.13 2.94
CA THR A 82 -4.99 7.16 2.33
C THR A 82 -5.70 7.92 1.21
N TRP A 83 -6.90 7.51 0.84
CA TRP A 83 -7.67 8.16 -0.22
C TRP A 83 -9.16 8.14 0.12
N TRP A 84 -9.84 9.21 -0.26
CA TRP A 84 -11.28 9.35 -0.11
C TRP A 84 -11.86 9.96 -1.37
N SER A 85 -13.01 9.45 -1.80
CA SER A 85 -13.72 10.03 -2.94
C SER A 85 -14.12 11.48 -2.65
N ASN A 86 -14.17 12.30 -3.69
CA ASN A 86 -14.68 13.67 -3.59
C ASN A 86 -16.22 13.71 -3.58
N ARG A 87 -16.88 12.57 -3.70
CA ARG A 87 -18.34 12.48 -3.73
C ARG A 87 -18.91 12.43 -2.31
N GLY A 88 -20.03 13.15 -2.12
CA GLY A 88 -20.76 13.15 -0.85
C GLY A 88 -19.88 13.53 0.33
N GLN A 89 -20.05 12.82 1.43
CA GLN A 89 -19.35 13.08 2.68
C GLN A 89 -18.29 11.99 2.98
N ALA A 90 -17.65 11.45 1.94
CA ALA A 90 -16.72 10.33 2.10
C ALA A 90 -15.58 10.66 3.09
N TYR A 91 -14.96 11.82 2.96
CA TYR A 91 -13.88 12.21 3.87
C TYR A 91 -14.39 12.46 5.29
N ALA A 92 -15.49 13.20 5.43
CA ALA A 92 -16.05 13.52 6.73
C ALA A 92 -16.50 12.27 7.49
N ASN A 93 -17.03 11.27 6.78
CA ASN A 93 -17.48 10.01 7.35
C ASN A 93 -16.40 8.92 7.35
N ASN A 94 -15.19 9.26 6.92
CA ASN A 94 -14.06 8.35 6.78
C ASN A 94 -14.39 7.09 5.97
N VAL A 95 -15.09 7.27 4.85
CA VAL A 95 -15.35 6.21 3.88
C VAL A 95 -14.18 6.20 2.89
N GLY A 96 -13.12 5.53 3.27
CA GLY A 96 -11.85 5.62 2.56
C GLY A 96 -11.32 4.30 2.05
N TRP A 97 -10.18 4.40 1.38
CA TRP A 97 -9.43 3.29 0.78
C TRP A 97 -7.96 3.47 1.09
N ARG A 98 -7.24 2.38 1.32
CA ARG A 98 -5.78 2.39 1.42
C ARG A 98 -5.22 2.07 0.03
N LEU A 99 -4.78 3.09 -0.68
CA LEU A 99 -4.30 2.98 -2.07
C LEU A 99 -2.83 3.32 -2.24
N ASP A 100 -2.22 3.94 -1.24
CA ASP A 100 -0.82 4.40 -1.28
C ASP A 100 0.02 3.53 -0.37
N TYR A 101 1.21 3.17 -0.83
CA TYR A 101 2.03 2.16 -0.20
C TYR A 101 3.49 2.55 -0.09
N HIS A 102 4.16 1.99 0.92
CA HIS A 102 5.60 1.77 0.95
C HIS A 102 5.83 0.28 0.80
N LEU A 103 6.41 -0.12 -0.31
CA LEU A 103 6.76 -1.52 -0.57
C LEU A 103 8.28 -1.64 -0.58
N ALA A 104 8.83 -2.39 0.37
CA ALA A 104 10.27 -2.45 0.58
C ALA A 104 10.79 -3.87 0.43
N THR A 105 12.07 -3.98 0.04
CA THR A 105 12.76 -5.26 0.14
C THR A 105 12.86 -5.67 1.61
N PRO A 106 12.91 -6.98 1.91
CA PRO A 106 12.79 -7.45 3.30
C PRO A 106 13.81 -6.85 4.27
N ALA A 107 15.06 -6.63 3.84
CA ALA A 107 16.09 -6.09 4.71
C ALA A 107 15.77 -4.66 5.14
N ILE A 108 15.31 -3.81 4.22
CA ILE A 108 14.91 -2.44 4.55
C ILE A 108 13.61 -2.44 5.36
N ALA A 109 12.65 -3.29 5.01
CA ALA A 109 11.39 -3.40 5.75
C ALA A 109 11.63 -3.75 7.22
N ALA A 110 12.62 -4.58 7.51
CA ALA A 110 12.99 -4.94 8.87
C ALA A 110 13.48 -3.74 9.69
N LEU A 111 13.94 -2.67 9.06
CA LEU A 111 14.41 -1.45 9.69
C LEU A 111 13.32 -0.42 9.95
N ALA A 112 12.11 -0.65 9.45
CA ALA A 112 10.99 0.27 9.67
C ALA A 112 10.60 0.30 11.15
N ARG A 113 10.39 1.49 11.69
CA ARG A 113 10.09 1.69 13.13
C ARG A 113 8.72 2.27 13.37
N THR A 114 8.37 3.35 12.67
CA THR A 114 7.12 4.06 12.86
C THR A 114 6.53 4.45 11.52
N GLU A 115 5.21 4.66 11.51
CA GLU A 115 4.48 5.14 10.34
C GLU A 115 3.52 6.25 10.74
N GLU A 116 3.15 7.08 9.78
CA GLU A 116 2.15 8.10 9.96
C GLU A 116 1.43 8.37 8.64
N ILE A 117 0.10 8.49 8.71
CA ILE A 117 -0.70 8.97 7.59
C ILE A 117 -1.13 10.39 7.95
N TYR A 118 -0.64 11.38 7.19
CA TYR A 118 -0.87 12.79 7.50
C TYR A 118 -2.30 13.20 7.12
N LYS A 119 -3.10 13.55 8.13
CA LYS A 119 -4.51 13.94 7.95
C LYS A 119 -4.87 15.27 8.63
N THR A 120 -3.90 15.97 9.19
CA THR A 120 -4.16 17.19 9.94
C THR A 120 -4.75 18.28 9.07
N ILE A 121 -4.23 18.45 7.85
CA ILE A 121 -4.73 19.40 6.86
C ILE A 121 -4.97 18.65 5.55
N LYS A 122 -6.22 18.67 5.07
CA LYS A 122 -6.55 18.05 3.79
C LYS A 122 -6.19 18.99 2.66
N PHE A 123 -5.21 18.61 1.85
CA PHE A 123 -4.78 19.39 0.68
C PHE A 123 -4.87 18.57 -0.62
N SER A 124 -5.32 17.33 -0.55
CA SER A 124 -5.46 16.40 -1.68
C SER A 124 -6.51 15.37 -1.31
N ASP A 125 -7.02 14.61 -2.30
CA ASP A 125 -7.84 13.43 -2.06
C ASP A 125 -7.02 12.23 -1.56
N HIS A 126 -5.68 12.32 -1.64
CA HIS A 126 -4.76 11.40 -0.99
C HIS A 126 -4.13 12.01 0.27
N ALA A 127 -3.80 11.16 1.24
CA ALA A 127 -3.05 11.57 2.43
C ALA A 127 -1.63 10.98 2.35
N PRO A 128 -0.59 11.77 2.60
CA PRO A 128 0.78 11.27 2.59
C PRO A 128 1.03 10.22 3.67
N ILE A 129 1.86 9.23 3.34
CA ILE A 129 2.35 8.24 4.29
C ILE A 129 3.82 8.52 4.56
N THR A 130 4.17 8.61 5.84
CA THR A 130 5.56 8.75 6.28
C THR A 130 5.95 7.51 7.05
N VAL A 131 7.12 6.96 6.73
CA VAL A 131 7.69 5.81 7.45
C VAL A 131 9.10 6.16 7.86
N ASP A 132 9.42 5.95 9.13
CA ASP A 132 10.77 6.13 9.65
C ASP A 132 11.49 4.79 9.65
N TYR A 133 12.68 4.78 9.04
CA TYR A 133 13.53 3.60 8.96
C TYR A 133 14.82 3.84 9.75
N ASP A 134 15.24 2.84 10.52
CA ASP A 134 16.51 2.85 11.20
C ASP A 134 17.62 2.46 10.21
N PHE A 135 17.93 3.37 9.29
CA PHE A 135 18.86 3.16 8.19
C PHE A 135 19.86 4.32 8.12
N THR A 136 21.13 3.99 8.01
CA THR A 136 22.21 4.97 7.87
C THR A 136 22.69 4.97 6.42
N LEU A 137 22.69 6.14 5.81
CA LEU A 137 23.19 6.32 4.44
C LEU A 137 24.72 6.35 4.39
#